data_3bb1feb2cf3903eb7a09db09b7d80b20
#
_entry.id   3bb1feb2cf3903eb7a09db09b7d80b20
#
_cell.length_a   1.000
_cell.length_b   1.000
_cell.length_c   1.000
_cell.angle_alpha   90.00
_cell.angle_beta   90.00
_cell.angle_gamma   90.00
#
_symmetry.space_group_name_H-M   'P 1'
#
loop_
_entity.id
_entity.type
_entity.pdbx_description
1 polymer ?
#
loop_
_entity_poly.entity_id
_entity_poly.type
_entity_poly.pdbx_seq_one_letter_code
_entity_poly.pdbx_strand_id
1 'polypeptide(L)'
;IVFNTALIRRRIRSTDLRTEILSAGKTSKTDIVLCYMDSRVDQEFLSKIRKRIQDIKVDALTMNQESLGECLFTSKWYNPFPKFKYTERPDTATAQILEGNIIILVDNSPSAMILPISILDAVEEADDYYFPPVTGTYLRISRFLIFIMTYLLTPTFLLMMQNPQWIPEPFSFIKVSDTINVPLVWQFLILELA
;
A
#
# COMPACT_ATOMS: atom_id res chain seq x y z
N ILE A 1 -15.14 13.24 9.84
CA ILE A 1 -15.82 12.78 8.60
C ILE A 1 -16.30 13.95 7.76
N VAL A 2 -17.21 14.80 8.24
CA VAL A 2 -17.85 15.88 7.46
C VAL A 2 -16.83 16.77 6.75
N PHE A 3 -15.80 17.22 7.48
CA PHE A 3 -14.75 18.07 6.93
C PHE A 3 -13.94 17.36 5.81
N ASN A 4 -13.54 16.13 6.04
CA ASN A 4 -12.76 15.36 5.07
C ASN A 4 -13.57 15.04 3.82
N THR A 5 -14.84 14.70 3.96
CA THR A 5 -15.77 14.49 2.84
C THR A 5 -15.95 15.78 2.03
N ALA A 6 -16.08 16.94 2.71
CA ALA A 6 -16.19 18.23 2.06
C ALA A 6 -14.93 18.60 1.26
N LEU A 7 -13.73 18.28 1.76
CA LEU A 7 -12.48 18.49 1.04
C LEU A 7 -12.40 17.67 -0.24
N ILE A 8 -12.80 16.40 -0.20
CA ILE A 8 -12.87 15.54 -1.39
C ILE A 8 -13.89 16.10 -2.39
N ARG A 9 -15.10 16.45 -1.93
CA ARG A 9 -16.17 16.97 -2.77
C ARG A 9 -15.84 18.33 -3.39
N ARG A 10 -15.05 19.16 -2.72
CA ARG A 10 -14.55 20.42 -3.25
C ARG A 10 -13.58 20.22 -4.42
N ARG A 11 -12.81 19.13 -4.39
CA ARG A 11 -11.84 18.79 -5.44
C ARG A 11 -12.47 18.04 -6.62
N ILE A 12 -13.40 17.12 -6.33
CA ILE A 12 -14.14 16.36 -7.35
C ILE A 12 -15.54 16.94 -7.44
N ARG A 13 -15.78 17.79 -8.44
CA ARG A 13 -17.07 18.43 -8.70
C ARG A 13 -17.90 17.64 -9.72
N SER A 14 -17.93 16.32 -9.57
CA SER A 14 -18.67 15.42 -10.46
C SER A 14 -19.89 14.86 -9.74
N THR A 15 -20.97 14.69 -10.48
CA THR A 15 -22.19 14.00 -10.03
C THR A 15 -21.98 12.49 -9.89
N ASP A 16 -20.90 11.97 -10.45
CA ASP A 16 -20.50 10.58 -10.41
C ASP A 16 -19.80 10.19 -9.08
N LEU A 17 -19.34 11.20 -8.32
CA LEU A 17 -18.80 10.99 -6.98
C LEU A 17 -19.91 10.59 -6.02
N ARG A 18 -19.83 9.37 -5.52
CA ARG A 18 -20.71 8.83 -4.47
C ARG A 18 -20.05 8.92 -3.11
N THR A 19 -20.86 9.27 -2.15
CA THR A 19 -20.53 9.26 -0.73
C THR A 19 -21.60 8.48 0.01
N GLU A 20 -21.24 7.36 0.61
CA GLU A 20 -22.16 6.48 1.32
C GLU A 20 -21.77 6.43 2.79
N ILE A 21 -22.71 6.69 3.68
CA ILE A 21 -22.49 6.67 5.12
C ILE A 21 -22.96 5.31 5.65
N LEU A 22 -22.09 4.62 6.35
CA LEU A 22 -22.34 3.38 7.03
C LEU A 22 -21.96 3.54 8.51
N SER A 23 -22.41 2.65 9.36
CA SER A 23 -22.00 2.63 10.77
C SER A 23 -21.53 1.23 11.16
N ALA A 24 -20.50 1.13 11.99
CA ALA A 24 -19.99 -0.11 12.52
C ALA A 24 -19.81 -0.07 14.03
N GLY A 25 -19.88 -1.26 14.65
CA GLY A 25 -19.87 -1.43 16.10
C GLY A 25 -21.27 -1.39 16.72
N LYS A 26 -21.51 -2.30 17.65
CA LYS A 26 -22.83 -2.41 18.31
C LYS A 26 -23.07 -1.23 19.26
N THR A 27 -22.07 -0.88 20.02
CA THR A 27 -22.17 0.14 21.08
C THR A 27 -21.61 1.50 20.58
N SER A 28 -20.45 1.51 19.90
CA SER A 28 -19.82 2.76 19.44
C SER A 28 -20.57 3.39 18.28
N LYS A 29 -21.21 2.57 17.39
CA LYS A 29 -21.87 3.03 16.16
C LYS A 29 -21.02 4.06 15.42
N THR A 30 -19.74 3.74 15.24
CA THR A 30 -18.77 4.62 14.61
C THR A 30 -19.17 4.85 13.14
N ASP A 31 -19.28 6.09 12.75
CA ASP A 31 -19.62 6.45 11.37
C ASP A 31 -18.44 6.19 10.43
N ILE A 32 -18.75 5.59 9.30
CA ILE A 32 -17.81 5.25 8.24
C ILE A 32 -18.35 5.80 6.93
N VAL A 33 -17.53 6.51 6.18
CA VAL A 33 -17.92 7.04 4.86
C VAL A 33 -17.10 6.38 3.78
N LEU A 34 -17.79 5.82 2.78
CA LEU A 34 -17.20 5.33 1.54
C LEU A 34 -17.30 6.43 0.48
N CYS A 35 -16.16 6.82 -0.09
CA CYS A 35 -16.07 7.76 -1.20
C CYS A 35 -15.51 7.04 -2.43
N TYR A 36 -16.22 7.09 -3.56
CA TYR A 36 -15.81 6.42 -4.80
C TYR A 36 -16.45 7.07 -6.03
N MET A 37 -15.90 6.83 -7.22
CA MET A 37 -16.52 7.17 -8.50
C MET A 37 -17.36 6.00 -9.00
N ASP A 38 -18.67 6.23 -9.20
CA ASP A 38 -19.63 5.17 -9.56
C ASP A 38 -19.28 4.49 -10.91
N SER A 39 -18.78 5.28 -11.86
CA SER A 39 -18.40 4.80 -13.20
C SER A 39 -17.07 4.05 -13.26
N ARG A 40 -16.21 4.16 -12.23
CA ARG A 40 -14.83 3.63 -12.26
C ARG A 40 -14.58 2.56 -11.23
N VAL A 41 -15.36 2.53 -10.16
CA VAL A 41 -15.18 1.58 -9.06
C VAL A 41 -15.52 0.15 -9.50
N ASP A 42 -14.75 -0.82 -9.00
CA ASP A 42 -15.13 -2.22 -9.08
C ASP A 42 -16.34 -2.49 -8.18
N GLN A 43 -17.50 -2.68 -8.79
CA GLN A 43 -18.78 -2.88 -8.11
C GLN A 43 -18.80 -4.18 -7.28
N GLU A 44 -18.10 -5.21 -7.74
CA GLU A 44 -17.99 -6.46 -6.99
C GLU A 44 -17.19 -6.27 -5.72
N PHE A 45 -16.05 -5.58 -5.83
CA PHE A 45 -15.21 -5.25 -4.67
C PHE A 45 -15.93 -4.31 -3.71
N LEU A 46 -16.60 -3.27 -4.20
CA LEU A 46 -17.41 -2.35 -3.40
C LEU A 46 -18.48 -3.09 -2.60
N SER A 47 -19.22 -3.99 -3.25
CA SER A 47 -20.26 -4.79 -2.58
C SER A 47 -19.70 -5.67 -1.46
N LYS A 48 -18.52 -6.25 -1.68
CA LYS A 48 -17.79 -7.04 -0.66
C LYS A 48 -17.38 -6.18 0.54
N ILE A 49 -16.85 -4.98 0.29
CA ILE A 49 -16.47 -4.04 1.37
C ILE A 49 -17.70 -3.61 2.16
N ARG A 50 -18.77 -3.21 1.47
CA ARG A 50 -20.04 -2.81 2.10
C ARG A 50 -20.58 -3.90 3.02
N LYS A 51 -20.63 -5.13 2.52
CA LYS A 51 -21.10 -6.28 3.30
C LYS A 51 -20.19 -6.54 4.50
N ARG A 52 -18.87 -6.48 4.34
CA ARG A 52 -17.93 -6.68 5.46
C ARG A 52 -18.09 -5.63 6.55
N ILE A 53 -18.31 -4.34 6.18
CA ILE A 53 -18.58 -3.28 7.18
C ILE A 53 -19.85 -3.57 7.94
N GLN A 54 -20.93 -3.98 7.26
CA GLN A 54 -22.21 -4.30 7.88
C GLN A 54 -22.14 -5.56 8.78
N ASP A 55 -21.30 -6.51 8.42
CA ASP A 55 -21.11 -7.76 9.16
C ASP A 55 -20.19 -7.62 10.39
N ILE A 56 -19.63 -6.43 10.66
CA ILE A 56 -18.78 -6.17 11.82
C ILE A 56 -19.60 -6.31 13.11
N LYS A 57 -19.25 -7.30 13.94
CA LYS A 57 -19.97 -7.64 15.19
C LYS A 57 -19.24 -7.20 16.47
N VAL A 58 -18.14 -6.43 16.33
CA VAL A 58 -17.43 -5.89 17.50
C VAL A 58 -18.26 -4.87 18.25
N ASP A 59 -18.07 -4.75 19.55
CA ASP A 59 -18.84 -3.81 20.36
C ASP A 59 -18.42 -2.37 20.08
N ALA A 60 -17.12 -2.11 19.91
CA ALA A 60 -16.59 -0.80 19.60
C ALA A 60 -15.32 -0.88 18.73
N LEU A 61 -15.14 0.09 17.84
CA LEU A 61 -13.90 0.32 17.09
C LEU A 61 -13.01 1.25 17.92
N THR A 62 -12.20 0.68 18.81
CA THR A 62 -11.42 1.46 19.79
C THR A 62 -10.29 2.27 19.16
N MET A 63 -9.64 1.75 18.13
CA MET A 63 -8.57 2.41 17.38
C MET A 63 -9.05 2.89 16.00
N ASN A 64 -10.35 3.18 15.88
CA ASN A 64 -11.00 3.73 14.69
C ASN A 64 -10.60 3.01 13.39
N GLN A 65 -9.74 3.61 12.58
CA GLN A 65 -9.35 3.08 11.26
C GLN A 65 -8.54 1.78 11.33
N GLU A 66 -7.62 1.62 12.30
CA GLU A 66 -6.84 0.39 12.46
C GLU A 66 -7.75 -0.77 12.83
N SER A 67 -8.64 -0.57 13.80
CA SER A 67 -9.63 -1.59 14.18
C SER A 67 -10.55 -1.94 13.02
N LEU A 68 -10.93 -0.96 12.20
CA LEU A 68 -11.70 -1.21 10.99
C LEU A 68 -10.90 -2.05 9.99
N GLY A 69 -9.63 -1.72 9.77
CA GLY A 69 -8.74 -2.46 8.87
C GLY A 69 -8.60 -3.93 9.26
N GLU A 70 -8.42 -4.21 10.55
CA GLU A 70 -8.36 -5.57 11.09
C GLU A 70 -9.69 -6.33 10.93
N CYS A 71 -10.81 -5.65 11.13
CA CYS A 71 -12.14 -6.25 10.94
C CYS A 71 -12.44 -6.53 9.46
N LEU A 72 -12.04 -5.65 8.56
CA LEU A 72 -12.27 -5.81 7.12
C LEU A 72 -11.41 -6.91 6.51
N PHE A 73 -10.18 -7.06 6.98
CA PHE A 73 -9.23 -7.98 6.38
C PHE A 73 -8.55 -8.84 7.44
N THR A 74 -8.87 -10.11 7.45
CA THR A 74 -8.14 -11.08 8.26
C THR A 74 -6.67 -11.10 7.82
N SER A 75 -5.80 -10.63 8.68
CA SER A 75 -4.36 -10.69 8.44
C SER A 75 -3.90 -12.14 8.52
N LYS A 76 -3.30 -12.63 7.43
CA LYS A 76 -2.65 -13.94 7.43
C LYS A 76 -1.16 -13.70 7.64
N TRP A 77 -0.58 -14.30 8.67
CA TRP A 77 0.82 -14.11 9.08
C TRP A 77 1.85 -14.32 7.97
N TYR A 78 1.51 -15.13 6.95
CA TYR A 78 2.39 -15.41 5.81
C TYR A 78 2.24 -14.43 4.62
N ASN A 79 1.30 -13.48 4.70
CA ASN A 79 1.12 -12.48 3.65
C ASN A 79 1.63 -11.11 4.13
N PRO A 80 2.86 -10.71 3.75
CA PRO A 80 3.46 -9.45 4.16
C PRO A 80 2.88 -8.23 3.42
N PHE A 81 2.09 -8.45 2.35
CA PHE A 81 1.58 -7.35 1.55
C PHE A 81 0.42 -6.63 2.25
N PRO A 82 0.51 -5.30 2.37
CA PRO A 82 -0.58 -4.50 2.91
C PRO A 82 -1.80 -4.62 1.98
N LYS A 83 -2.99 -4.57 2.55
CA LYS A 83 -4.26 -4.66 1.81
C LYS A 83 -4.92 -3.30 1.60
N PHE A 84 -4.42 -2.30 2.28
CA PHE A 84 -4.86 -0.92 2.22
C PHE A 84 -3.70 0.01 2.55
N LYS A 85 -3.79 1.24 2.08
CA LYS A 85 -2.83 2.32 2.32
C LYS A 85 -3.55 3.44 3.07
N TYR A 86 -2.85 4.11 3.96
CA TYR A 86 -3.36 5.30 4.63
C TYR A 86 -2.82 6.57 3.98
N THR A 87 -3.63 7.61 3.98
CA THR A 87 -3.21 8.95 3.58
C THR A 87 -3.93 10.01 4.41
N GLU A 88 -3.19 11.03 4.83
CA GLU A 88 -3.75 12.22 5.47
C GLU A 88 -3.95 13.36 4.47
N ARG A 89 -3.51 13.15 3.23
CA ARG A 89 -3.50 14.15 2.17
C ARG A 89 -4.77 14.02 1.31
N PRO A 90 -5.61 15.06 1.29
CA PRO A 90 -6.85 15.03 0.51
C PRO A 90 -6.63 15.07 -1.01
N ASP A 91 -5.46 15.54 -1.48
CA ASP A 91 -5.06 15.50 -2.88
C ASP A 91 -4.77 14.07 -3.34
N THR A 92 -3.98 13.31 -2.58
CA THR A 92 -3.70 11.90 -2.83
C THR A 92 -4.98 11.07 -2.80
N ALA A 93 -5.84 11.27 -1.77
CA ALA A 93 -7.13 10.60 -1.69
C ALA A 93 -8.00 10.88 -2.92
N THR A 94 -8.01 12.13 -3.39
CA THR A 94 -8.77 12.54 -4.57
C THR A 94 -8.24 11.89 -5.85
N ALA A 95 -6.91 11.84 -6.04
CA ALA A 95 -6.29 11.18 -7.18
C ALA A 95 -6.68 9.69 -7.22
N GLN A 96 -6.61 9.02 -6.08
CA GLN A 96 -6.96 7.60 -5.96
C GLN A 96 -8.45 7.33 -6.25
N ILE A 97 -9.37 8.22 -5.84
CA ILE A 97 -10.78 8.12 -6.23
C ILE A 97 -10.94 8.21 -7.75
N LEU A 98 -10.22 9.13 -8.40
CA LEU A 98 -10.27 9.29 -9.85
C LEU A 98 -9.66 8.10 -10.61
N GLU A 99 -8.78 7.35 -10.01
CA GLU A 99 -8.23 6.09 -10.54
C GLU A 99 -9.18 4.90 -10.37
N GLY A 100 -10.25 5.05 -9.58
CA GLY A 100 -11.28 4.02 -9.36
C GLY A 100 -11.18 3.33 -8.00
N ASN A 101 -10.30 3.78 -7.13
CA ASN A 101 -10.17 3.26 -5.78
C ASN A 101 -11.28 3.77 -4.86
N ILE A 102 -11.53 3.01 -3.80
CA ILE A 102 -12.48 3.35 -2.74
C ILE A 102 -11.71 4.00 -1.60
N ILE A 103 -12.16 5.16 -1.17
CA ILE A 103 -11.64 5.82 0.03
C ILE A 103 -12.61 5.60 1.18
N ILE A 104 -12.07 5.12 2.30
CA ILE A 104 -12.82 4.95 3.54
C ILE A 104 -12.38 6.01 4.54
N LEU A 105 -13.32 6.81 5.00
CA LEU A 105 -13.15 7.76 6.09
C LEU A 105 -13.84 7.22 7.34
N VAL A 106 -13.11 7.16 8.45
CA VAL A 106 -13.65 6.72 9.74
C VAL A 106 -13.76 7.93 10.67
N ASP A 107 -14.80 7.98 11.47
CA ASP A 107 -14.97 9.07 12.41
C ASP A 107 -13.84 9.08 13.45
N ASN A 108 -13.45 10.29 13.87
CA ASN A 108 -12.32 10.53 14.77
C ASN A 108 -10.97 9.96 14.29
N SER A 109 -10.82 9.77 12.98
CA SER A 109 -9.57 9.35 12.37
C SER A 109 -8.94 10.47 11.54
N PRO A 110 -7.62 10.72 11.67
CA PRO A 110 -6.93 11.74 10.90
C PRO A 110 -6.73 11.35 9.45
N SER A 111 -6.59 10.05 9.16
CA SER A 111 -6.24 9.56 7.83
C SER A 111 -7.38 8.82 7.15
N ALA A 112 -7.32 8.78 5.83
CA ALA A 112 -8.22 8.04 4.97
C ALA A 112 -7.57 6.72 4.54
N MET A 113 -8.37 5.65 4.46
CA MET A 113 -7.93 4.35 3.94
C MET A 113 -8.22 4.26 2.45
N ILE A 114 -7.26 3.81 1.67
CA ILE A 114 -7.34 3.60 0.21
C ILE A 114 -7.43 2.11 -0.07
N LEU A 115 -8.39 1.69 -0.90
CA LEU A 115 -8.65 0.30 -1.28
C LEU A 115 -9.17 0.21 -2.73
N PRO A 116 -8.85 -0.87 -3.47
CA PRO A 116 -7.77 -1.81 -3.19
C PRO A 116 -6.42 -1.15 -3.40
N ILE A 117 -5.34 -1.77 -2.96
CA ILE A 117 -4.00 -1.37 -3.34
C ILE A 117 -3.31 -2.49 -4.11
N SER A 118 -2.53 -2.10 -5.12
CA SER A 118 -1.63 -2.98 -5.83
C SER A 118 -0.22 -2.93 -5.24
N ILE A 119 0.64 -3.88 -5.63
CA ILE A 119 2.06 -3.83 -5.25
C ILE A 119 2.73 -2.57 -5.81
N LEU A 120 2.29 -2.08 -6.97
CA LEU A 120 2.80 -0.86 -7.57
C LEU A 120 2.44 0.37 -6.72
N ASP A 121 1.21 0.43 -6.20
CA ASP A 121 0.76 1.51 -5.32
C ASP A 121 1.52 1.54 -3.98
N ALA A 122 2.01 0.38 -3.53
CA ALA A 122 2.84 0.30 -2.33
C ALA A 122 4.23 0.96 -2.51
N VAL A 123 4.72 1.00 -3.75
CA VAL A 123 6.00 1.65 -4.12
C VAL A 123 5.81 3.12 -4.49
N GLU A 124 4.58 3.54 -4.77
CA GLU A 124 4.23 4.90 -5.14
C GLU A 124 4.22 5.83 -3.92
N GLU A 125 4.83 6.99 -4.07
CA GLU A 125 4.90 8.02 -3.02
C GLU A 125 3.91 9.14 -3.31
N ALA A 126 3.32 9.71 -2.25
CA ALA A 126 2.33 10.78 -2.39
C ALA A 126 2.90 12.03 -3.09
N ASP A 127 4.21 12.26 -2.99
CA ASP A 127 4.89 13.40 -3.61
C ASP A 127 5.02 13.27 -5.12
N ASP A 128 4.92 12.06 -5.67
CA ASP A 128 4.96 11.84 -7.13
C ASP A 128 3.87 12.61 -7.89
N TYR A 129 2.75 12.90 -7.22
CA TYR A 129 1.64 13.69 -7.80
C TYR A 129 1.94 15.18 -7.93
N TYR A 130 3.00 15.70 -7.29
CA TYR A 130 3.39 17.11 -7.38
C TYR A 130 4.44 17.38 -8.47
N PHE A 131 5.12 16.34 -8.90
CA PHE A 131 6.12 16.49 -9.96
C PHE A 131 5.46 16.59 -11.35
N PRO A 132 6.11 17.27 -12.31
CA PRO A 132 5.71 17.20 -13.71
C PRO A 132 5.57 15.73 -14.15
N PRO A 133 4.62 15.40 -15.06
CA PRO A 133 4.34 14.01 -15.45
C PRO A 133 5.57 13.20 -15.86
N VAL A 134 6.50 13.82 -16.56
CA VAL A 134 7.76 13.17 -17.01
C VAL A 134 8.63 12.80 -15.81
N THR A 135 8.80 13.73 -14.86
CA THR A 135 9.63 13.51 -13.67
C THR A 135 8.99 12.46 -12.76
N GLY A 136 7.69 12.55 -12.53
CA GLY A 136 6.96 11.56 -11.73
C GLY A 136 7.05 10.15 -12.33
N THR A 137 6.89 10.02 -13.65
CA THR A 137 7.05 8.74 -14.35
C THR A 137 8.47 8.19 -14.22
N TYR A 138 9.48 9.04 -14.39
CA TYR A 138 10.89 8.65 -14.22
C TYR A 138 11.16 8.12 -12.80
N LEU A 139 10.69 8.82 -11.77
CA LEU A 139 10.86 8.40 -10.37
C LEU A 139 10.18 7.05 -10.08
N ARG A 140 8.97 6.83 -10.59
CA ARG A 140 8.26 5.55 -10.44
C ARG A 140 9.01 4.40 -11.12
N ILE A 141 9.47 4.60 -12.35
CA ILE A 141 10.25 3.60 -13.09
C ILE A 141 11.57 3.31 -12.38
N SER A 142 12.28 4.34 -11.90
CA SER A 142 13.56 4.15 -11.21
C SER A 142 13.39 3.37 -9.90
N ARG A 143 12.36 3.66 -9.08
CA ARG A 143 12.06 2.89 -7.87
C ARG A 143 11.75 1.43 -8.19
N PHE A 144 10.93 1.19 -9.23
CA PHE A 144 10.59 -0.16 -9.65
C PHE A 144 11.82 -0.92 -10.16
N LEU A 145 12.70 -0.25 -10.91
CA LEU A 145 13.95 -0.84 -11.39
C LEU A 145 14.90 -1.14 -10.23
N ILE A 146 15.03 -0.24 -9.26
CA ILE A 146 15.83 -0.48 -8.04
C ILE A 146 15.27 -1.67 -7.27
N PHE A 147 13.96 -1.76 -7.09
CA PHE A 147 13.31 -2.88 -6.42
C PHE A 147 13.62 -4.22 -7.11
N ILE A 148 13.48 -4.29 -8.44
CA ILE A 148 13.83 -5.49 -9.22
C ILE A 148 15.32 -5.80 -9.10
N MET A 149 16.18 -4.78 -9.23
CA MET A 149 17.63 -4.96 -9.12
C MET A 149 18.02 -5.51 -7.75
N THR A 150 17.51 -4.94 -6.68
CA THR A 150 17.79 -5.41 -5.31
C THR A 150 17.32 -6.87 -5.12
N TYR A 151 16.14 -7.19 -5.63
CA TYR A 151 15.58 -8.53 -5.47
C TYR A 151 16.33 -9.61 -6.28
N LEU A 152 16.85 -9.26 -7.47
CA LEU A 152 17.58 -10.19 -8.33
C LEU A 152 19.09 -10.21 -8.04
N LEU A 153 19.68 -9.06 -7.72
CA LEU A 153 21.13 -8.91 -7.61
C LEU A 153 21.69 -9.65 -6.39
N THR A 154 21.01 -9.55 -5.25
CA THR A 154 21.44 -10.19 -4.01
C THR A 154 21.52 -11.73 -4.12
N PRO A 155 20.44 -12.45 -4.52
CA PRO A 155 20.51 -13.89 -4.69
C PRO A 155 21.45 -14.33 -5.82
N THR A 156 21.53 -13.55 -6.92
CA THR A 156 22.45 -13.83 -8.01
C THR A 156 23.90 -13.72 -7.56
N PHE A 157 24.23 -12.69 -6.79
CA PHE A 157 25.55 -12.53 -6.18
C PHE A 157 25.89 -13.70 -5.26
N LEU A 158 25.00 -14.10 -4.36
CA LEU A 158 25.22 -15.23 -3.47
C LEU A 158 25.43 -16.54 -4.24
N LEU A 159 24.68 -16.72 -5.33
CA LEU A 159 24.77 -17.91 -6.19
C LEU A 159 26.11 -17.94 -6.94
N MET A 160 26.58 -16.80 -7.44
CA MET A 160 27.90 -16.66 -8.07
C MET A 160 29.04 -16.90 -7.08
N MET A 161 28.91 -16.46 -5.81
CA MET A 161 29.91 -16.72 -4.77
C MET A 161 30.00 -18.20 -4.40
N GLN A 162 28.89 -18.93 -4.44
CA GLN A 162 28.87 -20.38 -4.25
C GLN A 162 29.49 -21.15 -5.43
N ASN A 163 29.42 -20.59 -6.64
CA ASN A 163 29.90 -21.17 -7.87
C ASN A 163 30.87 -20.24 -8.61
N PRO A 164 32.13 -20.05 -8.13
CA PRO A 164 33.05 -19.07 -8.71
C PRO A 164 33.39 -19.31 -10.18
N GLN A 165 33.13 -20.51 -10.69
CA GLN A 165 33.33 -20.90 -12.08
C GLN A 165 32.33 -20.22 -13.05
N TRP A 166 31.21 -19.72 -12.53
CA TRP A 166 30.18 -19.05 -13.35
C TRP A 166 30.47 -17.55 -13.50
N ILE A 167 31.46 -17.02 -12.78
CA ILE A 167 31.78 -15.60 -12.84
C ILE A 167 32.58 -15.34 -14.12
N PRO A 168 32.05 -14.54 -15.05
CA PRO A 168 32.80 -14.14 -16.26
C PRO A 168 34.07 -13.37 -15.90
N GLU A 169 35.11 -13.50 -16.72
CA GLU A 169 36.40 -12.84 -16.48
C GLU A 169 36.31 -11.34 -16.18
N PRO A 170 35.48 -10.53 -16.88
CA PRO A 170 35.34 -9.11 -16.58
C PRO A 170 34.85 -8.81 -15.15
N PHE A 171 34.16 -9.73 -14.52
CA PHE A 171 33.61 -9.61 -13.16
C PHE A 171 34.43 -10.34 -12.11
N SER A 172 35.66 -10.77 -12.45
CA SER A 172 36.53 -11.51 -11.52
C SER A 172 36.87 -10.72 -10.25
N PHE A 173 36.81 -9.37 -10.30
CA PHE A 173 37.03 -8.49 -9.13
C PHE A 173 35.97 -8.66 -8.02
N ILE A 174 34.82 -9.28 -8.33
CA ILE A 174 33.74 -9.54 -7.35
C ILE A 174 34.07 -10.74 -6.48
N LYS A 175 35.02 -11.59 -6.88
CA LYS A 175 35.38 -12.77 -6.10
C LYS A 175 35.94 -12.38 -4.73
N VAL A 176 35.28 -12.84 -3.67
CA VAL A 176 35.78 -12.67 -2.32
C VAL A 176 36.95 -13.65 -2.12
N SER A 177 38.15 -13.11 -1.95
CA SER A 177 39.41 -13.88 -1.81
C SER A 177 39.78 -14.13 -0.38
N ASP A 178 39.14 -13.48 0.59
CA ASP A 178 39.49 -13.61 1.99
C ASP A 178 38.85 -14.84 2.65
N THR A 179 39.52 -15.33 3.70
CA THR A 179 39.00 -16.43 4.54
C THR A 179 37.77 -15.95 5.31
N ILE A 180 36.62 -16.41 4.88
CA ILE A 180 35.32 -16.02 5.48
C ILE A 180 35.04 -16.98 6.64
N ASN A 181 35.02 -16.46 7.87
CA ASN A 181 34.69 -17.24 9.06
C ASN A 181 33.20 -17.57 9.18
N VAL A 182 32.34 -16.71 8.60
CA VAL A 182 30.89 -16.87 8.58
C VAL A 182 30.40 -16.92 7.13
N PRO A 183 29.59 -17.93 6.72
CA PRO A 183 29.08 -18.01 5.37
C PRO A 183 28.36 -16.70 4.94
N LEU A 184 28.62 -16.25 3.72
CA LEU A 184 28.09 -14.99 3.18
C LEU A 184 26.56 -14.87 3.32
N VAL A 185 25.85 -15.96 3.17
CA VAL A 185 24.38 -16.00 3.36
C VAL A 185 23.97 -15.52 4.75
N TRP A 186 24.67 -15.97 5.80
CA TRP A 186 24.39 -15.54 7.16
C TRP A 186 24.75 -14.07 7.41
N GLN A 187 25.83 -13.58 6.78
CA GLN A 187 26.20 -12.17 6.88
C GLN A 187 25.12 -11.28 6.27
N PHE A 188 24.59 -11.62 5.09
CA PHE A 188 23.50 -10.89 4.46
C PHE A 188 22.21 -10.96 5.29
N LEU A 189 21.85 -12.14 5.81
CA LEU A 189 20.67 -12.30 6.66
C LEU A 189 20.74 -11.44 7.93
N ILE A 190 21.89 -11.39 8.57
CA ILE A 190 22.10 -10.55 9.77
C ILE A 190 22.00 -9.07 9.41
N LEU A 191 22.57 -8.65 8.27
CA LEU A 191 22.49 -7.26 7.80
C LEU A 191 21.07 -6.83 7.42
N GLU A 192 20.25 -7.73 6.86
CA GLU A 192 18.84 -7.43 6.55
C GLU A 192 17.94 -7.39 7.79
N LEU A 193 18.31 -8.08 8.87
CA LEU A 193 17.54 -8.12 10.13
C LEU A 193 17.94 -7.01 11.12
N ALA A 194 19.06 -6.33 10.91
CA ALA A 194 19.55 -5.26 11.77
C ALA A 194 19.01 -3.90 11.38
#